data_3a8910675eac1d84c66c93dd8b30fa5a
#
_entry.id   3a8910675eac1d84c66c93dd8b30fa5a
#
_cell.length_a   1.000
_cell.length_b   1.000
_cell.length_c   1.000
_cell.angle_alpha   90.00
_cell.angle_beta   90.00
_cell.angle_gamma   90.00
#
_symmetry.space_group_name_H-M   'P 1'
#
loop_
_entity.id
_entity.type
_entity.pdbx_description
1 polymer ?
#
loop_
_entity_poly.entity_id
_entity_poly.type
_entity_poly.pdbx_seq_one_letter_code
_entity_poly.pdbx_strand_id
1 'polypeptide(L)'
;MPEPIDVLAALIRVDRAPSLAFAAGALAAAGVPVFPCLVEGKRPLTRRGFLDASSDPEQVAAWWSRTPDANISIPTGAASGVVVVDVDVHGPHDGRAAFERASEAGLVDGAGLLVRTPTGGAHVYFPATQGREQRSWQAADVGVDFRGDGGYIIASPSRRIIDGNVRRYEVADIAAHSVGTVDATRLRDFLDPRPVTRPRANDTSVAVDGKRLAAWVARRGEGERNRGLFWAACRLAENGVSAADALDALGAAAQSAGLGDREIATTVRSAYRATQPPSEATSGRRMQSADRWFGYSASPPSPALGRAGL
;
A
#
# COMPACT_ATOMS: atom_id res chain seq x y z
N MET A 1 -29.34 11.27 -8.47
CA MET A 1 -28.05 10.78 -7.94
C MET A 1 -27.84 9.41 -8.53
N PRO A 2 -26.71 9.11 -9.19
CA PRO A 2 -26.44 7.74 -9.59
C PRO A 2 -26.41 6.84 -8.34
N GLU A 3 -26.92 5.62 -8.47
CA GLU A 3 -26.87 4.64 -7.38
C GLU A 3 -25.40 4.34 -7.01
N PRO A 4 -25.13 4.10 -5.71
CA PRO A 4 -23.77 3.73 -5.31
C PRO A 4 -23.36 2.44 -6.03
N ILE A 5 -22.14 2.43 -6.58
CA ILE A 5 -21.58 1.28 -7.29
C ILE A 5 -21.44 0.13 -6.30
N ASP A 6 -22.11 -0.98 -6.58
CA ASP A 6 -21.92 -2.22 -5.81
C ASP A 6 -20.72 -3.00 -6.36
N VAL A 7 -19.54 -2.60 -5.87
CA VAL A 7 -18.27 -3.23 -6.26
C VAL A 7 -18.20 -4.69 -5.85
N LEU A 8 -18.78 -5.05 -4.70
CA LEU A 8 -18.75 -6.44 -4.22
C LEU A 8 -19.55 -7.35 -5.16
N ALA A 9 -20.77 -6.93 -5.54
CA ALA A 9 -21.57 -7.67 -6.51
C ALA A 9 -20.89 -7.74 -7.89
N ALA A 10 -20.20 -6.68 -8.32
CA ALA A 10 -19.44 -6.70 -9.57
C ALA A 10 -18.29 -7.72 -9.53
N LEU A 11 -17.53 -7.79 -8.43
CA LEU A 11 -16.44 -8.75 -8.22
C LEU A 11 -16.96 -10.20 -8.23
N ILE A 12 -18.08 -10.46 -7.55
CA ILE A 12 -18.70 -11.79 -7.53
C ILE A 12 -19.09 -12.23 -8.94
N ARG A 13 -19.69 -11.35 -9.74
CA ARG A 13 -20.12 -11.66 -11.12
C ARG A 13 -18.96 -12.01 -12.05
N VAL A 14 -17.79 -11.42 -11.87
CA VAL A 14 -16.63 -11.66 -12.76
C VAL A 14 -15.70 -12.77 -12.29
N ASP A 15 -15.91 -13.35 -11.12
CA ASP A 15 -15.01 -14.36 -10.55
C ASP A 15 -14.76 -15.55 -11.48
N ARG A 16 -15.79 -15.96 -12.24
CA ARG A 16 -15.72 -17.05 -13.23
C ARG A 16 -15.74 -16.56 -14.67
N ALA A 17 -15.31 -15.33 -14.90
CA ALA A 17 -15.25 -14.77 -16.25
C ALA A 17 -14.34 -15.60 -17.18
N PRO A 18 -14.67 -15.70 -18.47
CA PRO A 18 -13.93 -16.54 -19.43
C PRO A 18 -12.52 -16.01 -19.72
N SER A 19 -12.26 -14.71 -19.50
CA SER A 19 -10.95 -14.09 -19.66
C SER A 19 -10.78 -12.88 -18.76
N LEU A 20 -9.52 -12.46 -18.53
CA LEU A 20 -9.22 -11.23 -17.77
C LEU A 20 -9.70 -9.99 -18.50
N ALA A 21 -9.60 -9.96 -19.83
CA ALA A 21 -10.13 -8.87 -20.65
C ALA A 21 -11.65 -8.71 -20.47
N PHE A 22 -12.40 -9.83 -20.51
CA PHE A 22 -13.85 -9.80 -20.27
C PHE A 22 -14.17 -9.31 -18.86
N ALA A 23 -13.48 -9.83 -17.84
CA ALA A 23 -13.70 -9.44 -16.45
C ALA A 23 -13.43 -7.94 -16.24
N ALA A 24 -12.33 -7.42 -16.78
CA ALA A 24 -11.98 -6.01 -16.67
C ALA A 24 -13.03 -5.10 -17.35
N GLY A 25 -13.47 -5.46 -18.55
CA GLY A 25 -14.55 -4.75 -19.24
C GLY A 25 -15.88 -4.76 -18.49
N ALA A 26 -16.25 -5.91 -17.91
CA ALA A 26 -17.47 -6.04 -17.11
C ALA A 26 -17.42 -5.23 -15.80
N LEU A 27 -16.26 -5.17 -15.14
CA LEU A 27 -16.04 -4.31 -13.97
C LEU A 27 -16.16 -2.83 -14.35
N ALA A 28 -15.51 -2.39 -15.45
CA ALA A 28 -15.59 -1.02 -15.93
C ALA A 28 -17.05 -0.64 -16.29
N ALA A 29 -17.77 -1.52 -16.99
CA ALA A 29 -19.18 -1.31 -17.33
C ALA A 29 -20.08 -1.22 -16.10
N ALA A 30 -19.69 -1.84 -14.97
CA ALA A 30 -20.36 -1.69 -13.68
C ALA A 30 -19.91 -0.41 -12.92
N GLY A 31 -19.06 0.43 -13.53
CA GLY A 31 -18.54 1.65 -12.92
C GLY A 31 -17.35 1.45 -11.98
N VAL A 32 -16.81 0.22 -11.86
CA VAL A 32 -15.66 -0.06 -11.00
C VAL A 32 -14.39 0.40 -11.72
N PRO A 33 -13.58 1.30 -11.11
CA PRO A 33 -12.31 1.71 -11.70
C PRO A 33 -11.31 0.57 -11.64
N VAL A 34 -10.72 0.21 -12.79
CA VAL A 34 -9.72 -0.85 -12.91
C VAL A 34 -8.46 -0.34 -13.61
N PHE A 35 -7.35 -1.04 -13.44
CA PHE A 35 -6.12 -0.81 -14.20
C PHE A 35 -5.32 -2.13 -14.33
N PRO A 36 -4.54 -2.29 -15.42
CA PRO A 36 -3.77 -3.49 -15.65
C PRO A 36 -2.49 -3.55 -14.82
N CYS A 37 -2.20 -4.73 -14.28
CA CYS A 37 -0.91 -5.08 -13.71
C CYS A 37 -0.20 -6.13 -14.57
N LEU A 38 1.09 -6.32 -14.35
CA LEU A 38 1.90 -7.33 -15.03
C LEU A 38 1.16 -8.67 -15.05
N VAL A 39 1.32 -9.40 -16.16
CA VAL A 39 0.87 -10.81 -16.25
C VAL A 39 1.49 -11.57 -15.09
N GLU A 40 0.64 -12.26 -14.32
CA GLU A 40 1.03 -13.04 -13.12
C GLU A 40 1.75 -12.25 -12.04
N GLY A 41 1.71 -10.90 -12.12
CA GLY A 41 2.38 -9.98 -11.22
C GLY A 41 1.43 -9.02 -10.52
N LYS A 42 2.00 -8.17 -9.68
CA LYS A 42 1.27 -7.14 -8.95
C LYS A 42 1.64 -5.71 -9.40
N ARG A 43 2.74 -5.54 -10.17
CA ARG A 43 3.22 -4.21 -10.58
C ARG A 43 2.32 -3.59 -11.67
N PRO A 44 1.87 -2.33 -11.51
CA PRO A 44 1.08 -1.63 -12.52
C PRO A 44 1.79 -1.53 -13.88
N LEU A 45 1.01 -1.63 -14.96
CA LEU A 45 1.42 -1.38 -16.34
C LEU A 45 1.09 0.04 -16.80
N THR A 46 0.36 0.79 -16.00
CA THR A 46 0.02 2.20 -16.24
C THR A 46 1.13 3.13 -15.78
N ARG A 47 1.19 4.33 -16.35
CA ARG A 47 2.27 5.29 -16.11
C ARG A 47 2.29 5.80 -14.66
N ARG A 48 1.12 6.11 -14.10
CA ARG A 48 0.96 6.63 -12.73
C ARG A 48 0.42 5.59 -11.73
N GLY A 49 0.54 4.30 -12.09
CA GLY A 49 0.05 3.22 -11.23
C GLY A 49 -1.47 3.27 -11.05
N PHE A 50 -1.95 3.07 -9.84
CA PHE A 50 -3.39 3.07 -9.52
C PHE A 50 -4.09 4.42 -9.74
N LEU A 51 -3.34 5.51 -9.87
CA LEU A 51 -3.89 6.83 -10.19
C LEU A 51 -4.43 6.94 -11.63
N ASP A 52 -4.08 5.99 -12.50
CA ASP A 52 -4.62 5.91 -13.86
C ASP A 52 -5.86 4.99 -13.95
N ALA A 53 -6.31 4.42 -12.84
CA ALA A 53 -7.49 3.54 -12.84
C ALA A 53 -8.69 4.22 -13.49
N SER A 54 -9.44 3.47 -14.31
CA SER A 54 -10.53 3.98 -15.10
C SER A 54 -11.71 3.01 -15.11
N SER A 55 -12.92 3.54 -15.11
CA SER A 55 -14.16 2.82 -15.42
C SER A 55 -14.66 3.11 -16.84
N ASP A 56 -13.89 3.84 -17.64
CA ASP A 56 -14.19 4.06 -19.06
C ASP A 56 -13.95 2.77 -19.85
N PRO A 57 -15.00 2.17 -20.46
CA PRO A 57 -14.89 0.92 -21.20
C PRO A 57 -13.93 0.97 -22.37
N GLU A 58 -13.80 2.11 -23.07
CA GLU A 58 -12.88 2.26 -24.20
C GLU A 58 -11.43 2.24 -23.73
N GLN A 59 -11.13 2.97 -22.67
CA GLN A 59 -9.79 2.98 -22.07
C GLN A 59 -9.41 1.59 -21.56
N VAL A 60 -10.32 0.90 -20.88
CA VAL A 60 -10.10 -0.45 -20.35
C VAL A 60 -9.90 -1.45 -21.50
N ALA A 61 -10.75 -1.42 -22.53
CA ALA A 61 -10.58 -2.25 -23.72
C ALA A 61 -9.22 -2.01 -24.41
N ALA A 62 -8.78 -0.76 -24.51
CA ALA A 62 -7.48 -0.41 -25.08
C ALA A 62 -6.30 -0.96 -24.28
N TRP A 63 -6.39 -1.07 -22.94
CA TRP A 63 -5.34 -1.69 -22.13
C TRP A 63 -5.28 -3.21 -22.36
N TRP A 64 -6.42 -3.90 -22.25
CA TRP A 64 -6.45 -5.35 -22.39
C TRP A 64 -6.29 -5.84 -23.83
N SER A 65 -6.53 -5.01 -24.85
CA SER A 65 -6.15 -5.35 -26.23
C SER A 65 -4.64 -5.45 -26.44
N ARG A 66 -3.85 -4.68 -25.67
CA ARG A 66 -2.38 -4.72 -25.70
C ARG A 66 -1.79 -5.83 -24.85
N THR A 67 -2.42 -6.16 -23.74
CA THR A 67 -1.99 -7.20 -22.80
C THR A 67 -3.20 -7.98 -22.28
N PRO A 68 -3.74 -8.93 -23.09
CA PRO A 68 -4.99 -9.64 -22.76
C PRO A 68 -4.95 -10.40 -21.44
N ASP A 69 -3.76 -10.86 -21.02
CA ASP A 69 -3.53 -11.61 -19.81
C ASP A 69 -3.06 -10.74 -18.62
N ALA A 70 -3.11 -9.42 -18.74
CA ALA A 70 -2.79 -8.53 -17.63
C ALA A 70 -3.71 -8.79 -16.43
N ASN A 71 -3.13 -8.86 -15.24
CA ASN A 71 -3.91 -8.95 -14.01
C ASN A 71 -4.73 -7.68 -13.80
N ILE A 72 -5.92 -7.85 -13.24
CA ILE A 72 -6.84 -6.76 -12.94
C ILE A 72 -6.55 -6.24 -11.55
N SER A 73 -6.41 -4.93 -11.43
CA SER A 73 -6.25 -4.25 -10.15
C SER A 73 -7.31 -3.20 -9.94
N ILE A 74 -7.70 -3.01 -8.68
CA ILE A 74 -8.70 -2.03 -8.26
C ILE A 74 -8.05 -1.12 -7.22
N PRO A 75 -8.09 0.23 -7.37
CA PRO A 75 -7.73 1.13 -6.30
C PRO A 75 -8.66 0.92 -5.11
N THR A 76 -8.18 1.12 -3.89
CA THR A 76 -8.98 0.98 -2.67
C THR A 76 -9.32 2.33 -2.04
N GLY A 77 -10.20 2.34 -1.05
CA GLY A 77 -10.70 3.54 -0.41
C GLY A 77 -11.83 4.23 -1.19
N ALA A 78 -11.91 5.54 -1.10
CA ALA A 78 -12.95 6.35 -1.72
C ALA A 78 -12.99 6.21 -3.26
N ALA A 79 -11.86 5.87 -3.89
CA ALA A 79 -11.76 5.76 -5.35
C ALA A 79 -12.64 4.64 -5.94
N SER A 80 -12.84 3.54 -5.20
CA SER A 80 -13.67 2.42 -5.64
C SER A 80 -14.86 2.14 -4.71
N GLY A 81 -14.89 2.76 -3.54
CA GLY A 81 -15.92 2.51 -2.53
C GLY A 81 -15.68 1.25 -1.69
N VAL A 82 -14.52 0.60 -1.81
CA VAL A 82 -14.15 -0.56 -0.98
C VAL A 82 -12.80 -0.40 -0.31
N VAL A 83 -12.67 -0.97 0.88
CA VAL A 83 -11.40 -1.18 1.59
C VAL A 83 -11.19 -2.67 1.80
N VAL A 84 -9.94 -3.08 1.97
CA VAL A 84 -9.60 -4.51 2.06
C VAL A 84 -8.64 -4.74 3.23
N VAL A 85 -8.95 -5.75 4.04
CA VAL A 85 -7.99 -6.34 4.97
C VAL A 85 -7.29 -7.48 4.23
N ASP A 86 -6.00 -7.32 3.98
CA ASP A 86 -5.15 -8.27 3.27
C ASP A 86 -4.42 -9.13 4.31
N VAL A 87 -4.78 -10.42 4.36
CA VAL A 87 -4.26 -11.39 5.32
C VAL A 87 -3.22 -12.25 4.63
N ASP A 88 -1.95 -12.03 4.95
CA ASP A 88 -0.84 -12.81 4.43
C ASP A 88 -0.55 -14.02 5.33
N VAL A 89 -0.25 -15.16 4.68
CA VAL A 89 0.13 -16.41 5.36
C VAL A 89 1.56 -16.83 5.01
N HIS A 90 2.31 -15.92 4.39
CA HIS A 90 3.70 -16.12 3.98
C HIS A 90 4.61 -15.20 4.76
N GLY A 91 5.75 -15.74 5.15
CA GLY A 91 6.73 -15.01 5.94
C GLY A 91 6.80 -15.52 7.36
N PRO A 92 7.43 -14.78 8.27
CA PRO A 92 7.64 -15.23 9.64
C PRO A 92 6.35 -15.22 10.50
N HIS A 93 5.27 -14.60 10.01
CA HIS A 93 4.04 -14.42 10.78
C HIS A 93 2.83 -14.92 9.97
N ASP A 94 1.99 -15.74 10.59
CA ASP A 94 0.71 -16.17 10.04
C ASP A 94 -0.39 -15.15 10.39
N GLY A 95 -0.80 -14.38 9.38
CA GLY A 95 -1.83 -13.36 9.52
C GLY A 95 -3.21 -13.91 9.89
N ARG A 96 -3.46 -15.23 9.70
CA ARG A 96 -4.75 -15.84 10.08
C ARG A 96 -5.02 -15.71 11.56
N ALA A 97 -4.04 -16.08 12.40
CA ALA A 97 -4.20 -15.99 13.84
C ALA A 97 -4.45 -14.55 14.31
N ALA A 98 -3.82 -13.56 13.65
CA ALA A 98 -4.07 -12.15 13.93
C ALA A 98 -5.48 -11.71 13.49
N PHE A 99 -5.92 -12.16 12.31
CA PHE A 99 -7.25 -11.87 11.80
C PHE A 99 -8.35 -12.54 12.63
N GLU A 100 -8.16 -13.79 13.06
CA GLU A 100 -9.09 -14.50 13.96
C GLU A 100 -9.28 -13.75 15.27
N ARG A 101 -8.20 -13.29 15.92
CA ARG A 101 -8.32 -12.45 17.13
C ARG A 101 -9.08 -11.15 16.88
N ALA A 102 -8.89 -10.51 15.71
CA ALA A 102 -9.63 -9.31 15.34
C ALA A 102 -11.13 -9.61 15.12
N SER A 103 -11.45 -10.77 14.57
CA SER A 103 -12.82 -11.25 14.39
C SER A 103 -13.49 -11.55 15.76
N GLU A 104 -12.82 -12.26 16.65
CA GLU A 104 -13.29 -12.51 18.01
C GLU A 104 -13.54 -11.20 18.80
N ALA A 105 -12.77 -10.16 18.49
CA ALA A 105 -12.94 -8.83 19.08
C ALA A 105 -14.03 -7.97 18.37
N GLY A 106 -14.74 -8.52 17.38
CA GLY A 106 -15.79 -7.81 16.63
C GLY A 106 -15.28 -6.66 15.77
N LEU A 107 -14.02 -6.69 15.36
CA LEU A 107 -13.40 -5.58 14.60
C LEU A 107 -13.58 -5.72 13.08
N VAL A 108 -13.97 -6.90 12.60
CA VAL A 108 -14.08 -7.24 11.17
C VAL A 108 -15.41 -7.90 10.79
N ASP A 109 -16.44 -7.78 11.62
CA ASP A 109 -17.75 -8.42 11.46
C ASP A 109 -18.53 -7.92 10.22
N GLY A 110 -18.18 -6.75 9.70
CA GLY A 110 -18.85 -6.16 8.53
C GLY A 110 -18.34 -6.65 7.18
N ALA A 111 -17.54 -7.71 7.13
CA ALA A 111 -16.98 -8.23 5.86
C ALA A 111 -18.10 -8.63 4.89
N GLY A 112 -18.00 -8.16 3.62
CA GLY A 112 -18.98 -8.45 2.59
C GLY A 112 -18.55 -9.54 1.61
N LEU A 113 -17.23 -9.70 1.41
CA LEU A 113 -16.67 -10.64 0.46
C LEU A 113 -15.29 -11.10 0.92
N LEU A 114 -15.01 -12.39 0.79
CA LEU A 114 -13.70 -12.98 1.00
C LEU A 114 -13.18 -13.56 -0.31
N VAL A 115 -11.99 -13.12 -0.74
CA VAL A 115 -11.27 -13.64 -1.90
C VAL A 115 -10.00 -14.33 -1.42
N ARG A 116 -9.84 -15.61 -1.75
CA ARG A 116 -8.60 -16.36 -1.51
C ARG A 116 -7.51 -15.86 -2.45
N THR A 117 -6.31 -15.59 -1.91
CA THR A 117 -5.17 -15.20 -2.74
C THR A 117 -4.41 -16.43 -3.26
N PRO A 118 -3.66 -16.33 -4.38
CA PRO A 118 -2.86 -17.42 -4.95
C PRO A 118 -1.88 -18.07 -3.98
N THR A 119 -1.46 -17.31 -2.99
CA THR A 119 -0.50 -17.73 -1.95
C THR A 119 -1.16 -18.36 -0.73
N GLY A 120 -2.49 -18.46 -0.71
CA GLY A 120 -3.25 -19.09 0.38
C GLY A 120 -3.72 -18.15 1.48
N GLY A 121 -3.38 -16.85 1.38
CA GLY A 121 -3.93 -15.78 2.21
C GLY A 121 -5.34 -15.37 1.77
N ALA A 122 -5.82 -14.23 2.25
CA ALA A 122 -7.16 -13.73 1.96
C ALA A 122 -7.20 -12.20 1.81
N HIS A 123 -8.01 -11.73 0.86
CA HIS A 123 -8.49 -10.36 0.81
C HIS A 123 -9.91 -10.33 1.37
N VAL A 124 -10.11 -9.63 2.45
CA VAL A 124 -11.43 -9.47 3.09
C VAL A 124 -11.93 -8.06 2.80
N TYR A 125 -13.03 -7.95 2.06
CA TYR A 125 -13.56 -6.70 1.53
C TYR A 125 -14.66 -6.13 2.40
N PHE A 126 -14.61 -4.82 2.57
CA PHE A 126 -15.60 -4.01 3.28
C PHE A 126 -15.98 -2.79 2.45
N PRO A 127 -17.19 -2.26 2.57
CA PRO A 127 -17.50 -0.94 2.05
C PRO A 127 -16.59 0.12 2.67
N ALA A 128 -16.11 1.06 1.86
CA ALA A 128 -15.43 2.23 2.38
C ALA A 128 -16.39 3.13 3.16
N THR A 129 -15.95 3.69 4.27
CA THR A 129 -16.74 4.65 5.03
C THR A 129 -16.86 5.96 4.28
N GLN A 130 -18.07 6.35 3.90
CA GLN A 130 -18.30 7.60 3.17
C GLN A 130 -17.84 8.81 4.00
N GLY A 131 -17.16 9.75 3.34
CA GLY A 131 -16.72 11.00 3.96
C GLY A 131 -15.57 10.86 4.96
N ARG A 132 -15.01 9.65 5.15
CA ARG A 132 -13.87 9.39 6.03
C ARG A 132 -12.71 8.80 5.26
N GLU A 133 -11.57 9.49 5.24
CA GLU A 133 -10.33 8.95 4.70
C GLU A 133 -9.80 7.86 5.63
N GLN A 134 -9.53 6.67 5.09
CA GLN A 134 -8.90 5.56 5.78
C GLN A 134 -7.66 5.13 4.97
N ARG A 135 -6.49 5.63 5.34
CA ARG A 135 -5.24 5.38 4.63
C ARG A 135 -4.78 3.93 4.78
N SER A 136 -4.18 3.42 3.72
CA SER A 136 -3.50 2.12 3.73
C SER A 136 -2.38 2.09 4.78
N TRP A 137 -2.25 0.96 5.46
CA TRP A 137 -1.16 0.68 6.39
C TRP A 137 -0.74 -0.79 6.33
N GLN A 138 0.43 -1.08 6.84
CA GLN A 138 0.98 -2.43 6.94
C GLN A 138 1.31 -2.74 8.38
N ALA A 139 0.98 -3.96 8.83
CA ALA A 139 1.41 -4.55 10.08
C ALA A 139 2.16 -5.86 9.77
N ALA A 140 3.33 -5.71 9.16
CA ALA A 140 4.12 -6.83 8.64
C ALA A 140 4.48 -7.86 9.74
N ASP A 141 4.65 -7.39 10.98
CA ASP A 141 4.98 -8.26 12.12
C ASP A 141 3.83 -9.18 12.54
N VAL A 142 2.61 -8.96 12.02
CA VAL A 142 1.43 -9.81 12.28
C VAL A 142 0.81 -10.38 11.00
N GLY A 143 1.36 -10.08 9.84
CA GLY A 143 0.90 -10.62 8.56
C GLY A 143 -0.46 -10.08 8.10
N VAL A 144 -0.86 -8.87 8.53
CA VAL A 144 -2.12 -8.23 8.14
C VAL A 144 -1.85 -6.82 7.66
N ASP A 145 -2.32 -6.52 6.44
CA ASP A 145 -2.27 -5.19 5.85
C ASP A 145 -3.68 -4.64 5.66
N PHE A 146 -3.83 -3.33 5.74
CA PHE A 146 -5.05 -2.64 5.37
C PHE A 146 -4.85 -1.86 4.09
N ARG A 147 -5.68 -2.11 3.09
CA ARG A 147 -5.69 -1.43 1.80
C ARG A 147 -6.91 -0.50 1.77
N GLY A 148 -6.68 0.76 2.06
CA GLY A 148 -7.63 1.86 2.00
C GLY A 148 -7.20 2.91 1.00
N ASP A 149 -7.44 4.19 1.30
CA ASP A 149 -7.04 5.30 0.44
C ASP A 149 -5.53 5.28 0.16
N GLY A 150 -5.16 5.53 -1.09
CA GLY A 150 -3.79 5.47 -1.57
C GLY A 150 -3.25 4.05 -1.78
N GLY A 151 -4.10 3.03 -1.71
CA GLY A 151 -3.76 1.64 -1.97
C GLY A 151 -4.46 1.06 -3.18
N TYR A 152 -4.12 -0.19 -3.47
CA TYR A 152 -4.80 -1.03 -4.47
C TYR A 152 -4.64 -2.51 -4.14
N ILE A 153 -5.46 -3.34 -4.77
CA ILE A 153 -5.39 -4.80 -4.68
C ILE A 153 -5.44 -5.42 -6.07
N ILE A 154 -4.92 -6.64 -6.17
CA ILE A 154 -5.20 -7.49 -7.33
C ILE A 154 -6.55 -8.16 -7.11
N ALA A 155 -7.46 -7.99 -8.07
CA ALA A 155 -8.82 -8.49 -7.98
C ALA A 155 -8.97 -9.89 -8.59
N SER A 156 -10.00 -10.63 -8.15
CA SER A 156 -10.49 -11.80 -8.87
C SER A 156 -10.95 -11.42 -10.29
N PRO A 157 -10.75 -12.27 -11.32
CA PRO A 157 -10.15 -13.60 -11.33
C PRO A 157 -8.67 -13.61 -11.74
N SER A 158 -7.90 -12.59 -11.39
CA SER A 158 -6.46 -12.48 -11.68
C SER A 158 -5.69 -13.73 -11.21
N ARG A 159 -4.46 -13.89 -11.72
CA ARG A 159 -3.69 -15.13 -11.49
C ARG A 159 -2.22 -14.85 -11.21
N ARG A 160 -1.56 -15.84 -10.61
CA ARG A 160 -0.11 -15.90 -10.43
C ARG A 160 0.41 -17.32 -10.64
N ILE A 161 1.66 -17.44 -11.01
CA ILE A 161 2.38 -18.73 -10.94
C ILE A 161 3.04 -18.83 -9.56
N ILE A 162 2.69 -19.89 -8.84
CA ILE A 162 3.28 -20.26 -7.56
C ILE A 162 3.78 -21.70 -7.68
N ASP A 163 5.08 -21.91 -7.49
CA ASP A 163 5.73 -23.21 -7.62
C ASP A 163 5.42 -23.92 -8.95
N GLY A 164 5.43 -23.16 -10.06
CA GLY A 164 5.13 -23.64 -11.40
C GLY A 164 3.65 -23.87 -11.70
N ASN A 165 2.75 -23.67 -10.75
CA ASN A 165 1.31 -23.85 -10.90
C ASN A 165 0.58 -22.51 -11.01
N VAL A 166 -0.35 -22.42 -11.95
CA VAL A 166 -1.25 -21.27 -12.06
C VAL A 166 -2.27 -21.33 -10.93
N ARG A 167 -2.27 -20.32 -10.09
CA ARG A 167 -3.26 -20.11 -9.02
C ARG A 167 -3.96 -18.80 -9.21
N ARG A 168 -5.26 -18.75 -8.88
CA ARG A 168 -6.12 -17.58 -9.09
C ARG A 168 -6.46 -16.90 -7.79
N TYR A 169 -6.81 -15.62 -7.89
CA TYR A 169 -7.63 -14.96 -6.89
C TYR A 169 -9.06 -15.44 -7.09
N GLU A 170 -9.69 -16.00 -6.08
CA GLU A 170 -11.00 -16.64 -6.18
C GLU A 170 -11.92 -16.21 -5.06
N VAL A 171 -13.17 -15.90 -5.39
CA VAL A 171 -14.21 -15.67 -4.38
C VAL A 171 -14.39 -16.94 -3.58
N ALA A 172 -14.13 -16.87 -2.29
CA ALA A 172 -14.19 -18.01 -1.37
C ALA A 172 -15.43 -17.97 -0.46
N ASP A 173 -15.90 -16.75 -0.11
CA ASP A 173 -17.09 -16.58 0.72
C ASP A 173 -17.76 -15.23 0.41
N ILE A 174 -19.08 -15.22 0.58
CA ILE A 174 -19.93 -14.04 0.39
C ILE A 174 -20.79 -13.91 1.65
N ALA A 175 -20.82 -12.72 2.22
CA ALA A 175 -21.59 -12.47 3.43
C ALA A 175 -23.07 -12.85 3.28
N ALA A 176 -23.56 -13.66 4.18
CA ALA A 176 -24.99 -13.98 4.33
C ALA A 176 -25.71 -13.00 5.28
N HIS A 177 -25.00 -12.03 5.82
CA HIS A 177 -25.46 -11.04 6.81
C HIS A 177 -25.28 -9.60 6.29
N SER A 178 -25.73 -8.63 7.07
CA SER A 178 -25.57 -7.22 6.72
C SER A 178 -24.09 -6.85 6.60
N VAL A 179 -23.72 -6.32 5.44
CA VAL A 179 -22.36 -5.84 5.19
C VAL A 179 -22.17 -4.49 5.89
N GLY A 180 -21.07 -4.34 6.62
CA GLY A 180 -20.72 -3.13 7.37
C GLY A 180 -19.34 -2.62 7.01
N THR A 181 -18.94 -1.52 7.65
CA THR A 181 -17.62 -0.92 7.47
C THR A 181 -16.64 -1.42 8.53
N VAL A 182 -15.35 -1.34 8.23
CA VAL A 182 -14.25 -1.60 9.18
C VAL A 182 -13.60 -0.28 9.59
N ASP A 183 -13.24 -0.12 10.87
CA ASP A 183 -12.45 1.01 11.35
C ASP A 183 -10.96 0.67 11.27
N ALA A 184 -10.28 1.24 10.28
CA ALA A 184 -8.87 1.01 10.01
C ALA A 184 -7.96 1.35 11.20
N THR A 185 -8.31 2.38 11.98
CA THR A 185 -7.52 2.83 13.13
C THR A 185 -7.67 1.86 14.29
N ARG A 186 -8.90 1.49 14.66
CA ARG A 186 -9.15 0.51 15.72
C ARG A 186 -8.53 -0.85 15.40
N LEU A 187 -8.66 -1.30 14.15
CA LEU A 187 -8.06 -2.55 13.72
C LEU A 187 -6.54 -2.49 13.83
N ARG A 188 -5.90 -1.40 13.38
CA ARG A 188 -4.46 -1.21 13.52
C ARG A 188 -4.00 -1.21 14.96
N ASP A 189 -4.65 -0.43 15.82
CA ASP A 189 -4.27 -0.30 17.23
C ASP A 189 -4.43 -1.62 18.00
N PHE A 190 -5.35 -2.48 17.56
CA PHE A 190 -5.53 -3.84 18.11
C PHE A 190 -4.43 -4.80 17.62
N LEU A 191 -4.12 -4.80 16.30
CA LEU A 191 -3.18 -5.73 15.68
C LEU A 191 -1.71 -5.35 15.94
N ASP A 192 -1.42 -4.06 15.93
CA ASP A 192 -0.09 -3.47 16.13
C ASP A 192 -0.20 -2.35 17.19
N PRO A 193 -0.46 -2.70 18.46
CA PRO A 193 -0.61 -1.72 19.51
C PRO A 193 0.68 -0.93 19.66
N ARG A 194 0.58 0.36 19.39
CA ARG A 194 1.71 1.27 19.67
C ARG A 194 2.01 1.18 21.16
N PRO A 195 3.27 1.03 21.56
CA PRO A 195 3.62 1.14 22.96
C PRO A 195 3.03 2.44 23.50
N VAL A 196 2.12 2.34 24.45
CA VAL A 196 1.60 3.52 25.16
C VAL A 196 2.79 4.16 25.84
N THR A 197 3.35 5.20 25.24
CA THR A 197 4.22 6.13 25.96
C THR A 197 3.32 6.79 26.99
N ARG A 198 3.25 6.20 28.20
CA ARG A 198 2.67 6.92 29.35
C ARG A 198 3.41 8.25 29.42
N PRO A 199 2.72 9.41 29.43
CA PRO A 199 3.37 10.64 29.75
C PRO A 199 3.98 10.44 31.13
N ARG A 200 5.28 10.25 31.23
CA ARG A 200 5.96 10.42 32.50
C ARG A 200 5.89 11.89 32.80
N ALA A 201 5.07 12.25 33.76
CA ALA A 201 5.18 13.55 34.42
C ALA A 201 6.66 13.73 34.80
N ASN A 202 7.25 14.80 34.26
CA ASN A 202 8.57 15.32 34.60
C ASN A 202 9.73 14.32 34.50
N ASP A 203 10.24 14.12 33.28
CA ASP A 203 11.66 13.82 33.17
C ASP A 203 12.23 14.38 31.84
N THR A 204 13.08 15.36 31.97
CA THR A 204 13.92 15.96 30.94
C THR A 204 14.97 14.97 30.49
N SER A 205 14.66 14.06 29.59
CA SER A 205 15.72 13.32 28.89
C SER A 205 15.35 12.95 27.46
N VAL A 206 15.61 13.87 26.55
CA VAL A 206 15.66 13.69 25.09
C VAL A 206 16.65 12.54 24.71
N ALA A 207 17.57 12.17 25.60
CA ALA A 207 18.59 11.15 25.38
C ALA A 207 18.08 9.68 25.34
N VAL A 208 16.89 9.39 25.88
CA VAL A 208 16.38 8.01 26.01
C VAL A 208 15.78 7.51 24.69
N ASP A 209 15.22 8.35 23.88
CA ASP A 209 14.54 7.96 22.64
C ASP A 209 15.50 7.58 21.51
N GLY A 210 16.64 8.23 21.39
CA GLY A 210 17.63 7.98 20.33
C GLY A 210 18.17 6.54 20.34
N LYS A 211 18.51 5.99 21.52
CA LYS A 211 19.03 4.61 21.66
C LYS A 211 17.98 3.55 21.32
N ARG A 212 16.73 3.77 21.71
CA ARG A 212 15.62 2.84 21.39
C ARG A 212 15.31 2.84 19.90
N LEU A 213 15.28 4.04 19.28
CA LEU A 213 15.10 4.19 17.85
C LEU A 213 16.26 3.57 17.06
N ALA A 214 17.48 3.75 17.47
CA ALA A 214 18.65 3.12 16.87
C ALA A 214 18.57 1.59 16.93
N ALA A 215 18.28 1.02 18.11
CA ALA A 215 18.11 -0.42 18.26
C ALA A 215 16.95 -0.97 17.40
N TRP A 216 15.91 -0.18 17.19
CA TRP A 216 14.79 -0.56 16.32
C TRP A 216 15.19 -0.52 14.84
N VAL A 217 15.94 0.51 14.40
CA VAL A 217 16.46 0.63 13.03
C VAL A 217 17.41 -0.51 12.70
N ALA A 218 18.31 -0.87 13.61
CA ALA A 218 19.28 -1.97 13.42
C ALA A 218 18.63 -3.33 13.12
N ARG A 219 17.38 -3.53 13.54
CA ARG A 219 16.63 -4.78 13.33
C ARG A 219 15.78 -4.79 12.05
N ARG A 220 15.80 -3.75 11.22
CA ARG A 220 15.04 -3.70 9.97
C ARG A 220 15.70 -4.55 8.89
N GLY A 221 14.89 -5.42 8.29
CA GLY A 221 15.31 -6.29 7.19
C GLY A 221 15.41 -5.57 5.84
N GLU A 222 15.87 -6.27 4.84
CA GLU A 222 15.95 -5.78 3.46
C GLU A 222 14.55 -5.41 2.95
N GLY A 223 14.45 -4.24 2.30
CA GLY A 223 13.17 -3.64 1.88
C GLY A 223 12.55 -2.67 2.89
N GLU A 224 12.88 -2.75 4.19
CA GLU A 224 12.33 -1.87 5.23
C GLU A 224 13.34 -0.91 5.87
N ARG A 225 14.64 -1.12 5.68
CA ARG A 225 15.73 -0.38 6.34
C ARG A 225 15.61 1.12 6.14
N ASN A 226 15.48 1.56 4.90
CA ASN A 226 15.45 2.98 4.56
C ASN A 226 14.17 3.66 5.07
N ARG A 227 13.03 2.97 4.98
CA ARG A 227 11.75 3.43 5.53
C ARG A 227 11.80 3.51 7.05
N GLY A 228 12.42 2.53 7.71
CA GLY A 228 12.63 2.53 9.16
C GLY A 228 13.51 3.69 9.62
N LEU A 229 14.63 3.93 8.94
CA LEU A 229 15.49 5.06 9.19
C LEU A 229 14.77 6.41 9.01
N PHE A 230 14.02 6.57 7.92
CA PHE A 230 13.22 7.78 7.66
C PHE A 230 12.24 8.06 8.80
N TRP A 231 11.48 7.04 9.21
CA TRP A 231 10.51 7.18 10.30
C TRP A 231 11.20 7.54 11.63
N ALA A 232 12.31 6.88 11.99
CA ALA A 232 13.05 7.17 13.20
C ALA A 232 13.61 8.61 13.20
N ALA A 233 14.10 9.08 12.06
CA ALA A 233 14.58 10.45 11.89
C ALA A 233 13.45 11.49 12.00
N CYS A 234 12.26 11.23 11.46
CA CYS A 234 11.07 12.07 11.67
C CYS A 234 10.73 12.19 13.16
N ARG A 235 10.76 11.06 13.90
CA ARG A 235 10.47 11.07 15.35
C ARG A 235 11.49 11.89 16.16
N LEU A 236 12.78 11.85 15.79
CA LEU A 236 13.79 12.71 16.41
C LEU A 236 13.56 14.20 16.07
N ALA A 237 13.23 14.51 14.81
CA ALA A 237 12.92 15.86 14.38
C ALA A 237 11.69 16.45 15.11
N GLU A 238 10.60 15.66 15.24
CA GLU A 238 9.39 16.02 15.99
C GLU A 238 9.67 16.30 17.48
N ASN A 239 10.72 15.71 18.04
CA ASN A 239 11.17 15.93 19.42
C ASN A 239 12.28 17.00 19.54
N GLY A 240 12.53 17.78 18.48
CA GLY A 240 13.45 18.91 18.50
C GLY A 240 14.94 18.52 18.46
N VAL A 241 15.27 17.25 18.19
CA VAL A 241 16.68 16.80 18.01
C VAL A 241 17.20 17.36 16.69
N SER A 242 18.45 17.81 16.64
CA SER A 242 19.02 18.32 15.40
C SER A 242 19.29 17.21 14.37
N ALA A 243 19.35 17.58 13.08
CA ALA A 243 19.66 16.60 12.02
C ALA A 243 21.07 15.97 12.19
N ALA A 244 22.03 16.69 12.78
CA ALA A 244 23.36 16.22 13.07
C ALA A 244 23.30 15.16 14.19
N ASP A 245 22.63 15.46 15.30
CA ASP A 245 22.47 14.53 16.42
C ASP A 245 21.68 13.28 16.03
N ALA A 246 20.70 13.43 15.11
CA ALA A 246 19.96 12.30 14.58
C ALA A 246 20.84 11.38 13.69
N LEU A 247 21.75 11.95 12.90
CA LEU A 247 22.73 11.20 12.15
C LEU A 247 23.68 10.42 13.07
N ASP A 248 24.15 11.05 14.13
CA ASP A 248 25.02 10.41 15.12
C ASP A 248 24.29 9.30 15.88
N ALA A 249 23.03 9.51 16.24
CA ALA A 249 22.21 8.54 16.97
C ALA A 249 21.83 7.31 16.13
N LEU A 250 21.49 7.50 14.84
CA LEU A 250 20.92 6.47 13.97
C LEU A 250 21.92 5.87 12.98
N GLY A 251 23.05 6.55 12.70
CA GLY A 251 23.98 6.19 11.64
C GLY A 251 24.54 4.78 11.77
N ALA A 252 25.14 4.46 12.92
CA ALA A 252 25.70 3.15 13.18
C ALA A 252 24.65 2.01 13.11
N ALA A 253 23.43 2.28 13.58
CA ALA A 253 22.32 1.32 13.51
C ALA A 253 21.86 1.09 12.07
N ALA A 254 21.79 2.14 11.26
CA ALA A 254 21.41 2.06 9.85
C ALA A 254 22.49 1.35 9.01
N GLN A 255 23.79 1.58 9.32
CA GLN A 255 24.90 0.83 8.73
C GLN A 255 24.82 -0.66 9.08
N SER A 256 24.54 -1.00 10.34
CA SER A 256 24.35 -2.39 10.79
C SER A 256 23.16 -3.06 10.07
N ALA A 257 22.12 -2.29 9.73
CA ALA A 257 21.03 -2.78 8.89
C ALA A 257 21.40 -2.89 7.40
N GLY A 258 22.59 -2.43 6.97
CA GLY A 258 23.11 -2.55 5.61
C GLY A 258 22.79 -1.35 4.70
N LEU A 259 22.55 -0.15 5.25
CA LEU A 259 22.43 1.09 4.49
C LEU A 259 23.81 1.76 4.34
N GLY A 260 24.09 2.33 3.16
CA GLY A 260 25.31 3.09 2.90
C GLY A 260 25.27 4.52 3.47
N ASP A 261 26.42 5.11 3.80
CA ASP A 261 26.52 6.45 4.43
C ASP A 261 25.80 7.55 3.66
N ARG A 262 25.90 7.53 2.32
CA ARG A 262 25.24 8.51 1.44
C ARG A 262 23.72 8.37 1.50
N GLU A 263 23.23 7.17 1.57
CA GLU A 263 21.80 6.86 1.68
C GLU A 263 21.27 7.29 3.04
N ILE A 264 22.00 6.98 4.12
CA ILE A 264 21.68 7.39 5.49
C ILE A 264 21.54 8.92 5.58
N ALA A 265 22.57 9.65 5.14
CA ALA A 265 22.56 11.11 5.18
C ALA A 265 21.42 11.73 4.34
N THR A 266 21.09 11.12 3.20
CA THR A 266 20.02 11.58 2.33
C THR A 266 18.66 11.34 2.96
N THR A 267 18.45 10.19 3.57
CA THR A 267 17.20 9.80 4.22
C THR A 267 16.93 10.67 5.45
N VAL A 268 17.92 10.89 6.31
CA VAL A 268 17.77 11.77 7.48
C VAL A 268 17.42 13.20 7.05
N ARG A 269 18.14 13.76 6.08
CA ARG A 269 17.82 15.11 5.56
C ARG A 269 16.40 15.21 4.97
N SER A 270 15.95 14.14 4.33
CA SER A 270 14.58 14.09 3.76
C SER A 270 13.52 14.06 4.85
N ALA A 271 13.75 13.31 5.94
CA ALA A 271 12.86 13.25 7.10
C ALA A 271 12.73 14.62 7.77
N TYR A 272 13.84 15.33 7.97
CA TYR A 272 13.84 16.66 8.57
C TYR A 272 13.11 17.70 7.70
N ARG A 273 13.25 17.63 6.39
CA ARG A 273 12.47 18.48 5.48
C ARG A 273 10.97 18.19 5.51
N ALA A 274 10.60 16.94 5.71
CA ALA A 274 9.20 16.53 5.77
C ALA A 274 8.50 16.96 7.09
N THR A 275 9.26 17.17 8.18
CA THR A 275 8.73 17.55 9.48
C THR A 275 8.74 19.07 9.71
N GLN A 276 9.39 19.86 8.84
CA GLN A 276 9.33 21.33 8.94
C GLN A 276 8.00 21.86 8.40
N PRO A 277 7.28 22.75 9.12
CA PRO A 277 6.11 23.41 8.57
C PRO A 277 6.51 24.22 7.32
N PRO A 278 5.63 24.34 6.30
CA PRO A 278 5.94 25.13 5.13
C PRO A 278 6.21 26.58 5.56
N SER A 279 7.40 27.09 5.24
CA SER A 279 7.73 28.51 5.45
C SER A 279 6.79 29.34 4.56
N GLU A 280 6.19 30.37 5.11
CA GLU A 280 5.25 31.30 4.44
C GLU A 280 5.92 32.21 3.39
N ALA A 281 6.84 31.70 2.60
CA ALA A 281 7.44 32.44 1.50
C ALA A 281 7.50 31.52 0.27
N THR A 282 6.45 31.46 -0.48
CA THR A 282 6.36 31.43 -1.94
C THR A 282 5.00 30.92 -2.39
N SER A 283 4.03 31.82 -2.40
CA SER A 283 2.83 31.72 -3.22
C SER A 283 3.26 31.75 -4.69
N GLY A 284 3.33 30.59 -5.33
CA GLY A 284 3.63 30.53 -6.76
C GLY A 284 4.40 29.31 -7.21
N ARG A 285 3.85 28.11 -7.02
CA ARG A 285 4.08 26.91 -7.84
C ARG A 285 3.38 25.69 -7.22
N ARG A 286 2.06 25.70 -7.27
CA ARG A 286 1.28 24.47 -7.10
C ARG A 286 1.36 23.70 -8.40
N MET A 287 2.01 22.58 -8.34
CA MET A 287 2.00 21.37 -9.17
C MET A 287 3.45 20.89 -9.37
N GLN A 288 3.84 19.96 -8.52
CA GLN A 288 4.88 18.94 -8.73
C GLN A 288 5.40 18.42 -7.38
N SER A 289 4.58 17.71 -6.62
CA SER A 289 5.05 17.04 -5.39
C SER A 289 4.61 15.57 -5.25
N ALA A 290 3.94 14.99 -6.25
CA ALA A 290 3.57 13.56 -6.25
C ALA A 290 4.69 12.63 -6.77
N ASP A 291 5.66 13.15 -7.54
CA ASP A 291 6.68 12.34 -8.23
C ASP A 291 7.93 12.00 -7.40
N ARG A 292 8.00 12.39 -6.12
CA ARG A 292 9.20 12.21 -5.29
C ARG A 292 9.20 10.98 -4.37
N TRP A 293 8.13 10.23 -4.33
CA TRP A 293 8.00 9.11 -3.38
C TRP A 293 8.39 7.74 -3.94
N PHE A 294 8.51 7.65 -5.28
CA PHE A 294 8.97 6.43 -5.95
C PHE A 294 10.07 6.80 -6.94
N GLY A 295 11.33 6.75 -6.48
CA GLY A 295 12.51 6.98 -7.30
C GLY A 295 12.59 5.96 -8.44
N TYR A 296 12.09 6.31 -9.61
CA TYR A 296 12.45 5.73 -10.90
C TYR A 296 13.15 6.81 -11.72
N SER A 297 14.48 6.79 -11.68
CA SER A 297 15.32 7.43 -12.69
C SER A 297 15.28 6.55 -13.95
N ALA A 298 14.40 6.85 -14.88
CA ALA A 298 14.52 6.38 -16.24
C ALA A 298 15.37 7.42 -16.98
N SER A 299 16.62 7.07 -17.27
CA SER A 299 17.45 7.83 -18.22
C SER A 299 16.80 7.75 -19.60
N PRO A 300 16.66 8.87 -20.33
CA PRO A 300 16.19 8.84 -21.72
C PRO A 300 17.24 8.18 -22.62
N PRO A 301 16.83 7.45 -23.66
CA PRO A 301 17.76 6.93 -24.65
C PRO A 301 18.39 8.09 -25.45
N SER A 302 19.70 8.05 -25.62
CA SER A 302 20.48 8.95 -26.47
C SER A 302 19.97 8.91 -27.91
N PRO A 303 19.89 10.05 -28.59
CA PRO A 303 19.52 10.06 -30.01
C PRO A 303 20.64 9.44 -30.86
N ALA A 304 20.27 8.46 -31.67
CA ALA A 304 21.16 7.90 -32.68
C ALA A 304 21.53 8.97 -33.71
N LEU A 305 22.81 9.28 -33.80
CA LEU A 305 23.39 10.08 -34.87
C LEU A 305 23.21 9.37 -36.20
N GLY A 306 22.38 9.94 -37.06
CA GLY A 306 22.27 9.56 -38.46
C GLY A 306 23.60 9.77 -39.17
N ARG A 307 24.13 8.71 -39.80
CA ARG A 307 25.12 8.84 -40.85
C ARG A 307 24.39 9.02 -42.16
N ALA A 308 24.50 10.23 -42.70
CA ALA A 308 24.36 10.47 -44.14
C ALA A 308 25.64 9.99 -44.84
N GLY A 309 25.50 9.41 -46.02
CA GLY A 309 26.64 9.13 -46.86
C GLY A 309 26.34 8.18 -48.01
N LEU A 310 26.04 8.76 -49.19
CA LEU A 310 26.15 8.26 -50.57
C LEU A 310 25.14 7.22 -51.05
#